data_3e7eae2f4a8c6b221100799652a8e690
#
_entry.id   3e7eae2f4a8c6b221100799652a8e690
#
_cell.length_a   1.000
_cell.length_b   1.000
_cell.length_c   1.000
_cell.angle_alpha   90.00
_cell.angle_beta   90.00
_cell.angle_gamma   90.00
#
_symmetry.space_group_name_H-M   'P 1'
#
loop_
_entity.id
_entity.type
_entity.pdbx_description
1 polymer ?
#
loop_
_entity_poly.entity_id
_entity_poly.type
_entity_poly.pdbx_seq_one_letter_code
_entity_poly.pdbx_strand_id
1 'polypeptide(L)'
;MKMNVILILIIIGLLAGLFSGLFGVGGGVVMVPLMVFALGYTQHQSQGMSLAVLAVPVTFLAAYTYHKTGENPINFKYALIIAVCFVAGAYFGTKIAVSINENVLKKLFSLLLLFIAIKMFFSK
;
A
#
# COMPACT_ATOMS: atom_id res chain seq x y z
N MET A 1 17.25 4.50 -18.08
CA MET A 1 16.89 3.33 -17.26
C MET A 1 17.34 2.06 -17.93
N LYS A 2 17.97 1.18 -17.19
CA LYS A 2 18.35 -0.13 -17.71
C LYS A 2 17.09 -0.98 -17.92
N MET A 3 17.07 -1.79 -18.97
CA MET A 3 15.93 -2.65 -19.31
C MET A 3 15.53 -3.56 -18.13
N ASN A 4 16.51 -4.05 -17.39
CA ASN A 4 16.25 -4.90 -16.22
C ASN A 4 15.44 -4.19 -15.12
N VAL A 5 15.71 -2.89 -14.90
CA VAL A 5 14.98 -2.10 -13.91
C VAL A 5 13.52 -1.91 -14.35
N ILE A 6 13.32 -1.63 -15.64
CA ILE A 6 11.97 -1.47 -16.19
C ILE A 6 11.17 -2.76 -16.03
N LEU A 7 11.79 -3.90 -16.31
CA LEU A 7 11.13 -5.19 -16.14
C LEU A 7 10.72 -5.44 -14.68
N ILE A 8 11.63 -5.14 -13.75
CA ILE A 8 11.35 -5.28 -12.33
C ILE A 8 10.18 -4.38 -11.91
N LEU A 9 10.16 -3.13 -12.38
CA LEU A 9 9.06 -2.20 -12.06
C LEU A 9 7.72 -2.69 -12.60
N ILE A 10 7.71 -3.27 -13.80
CA ILE A 10 6.49 -3.85 -14.39
C ILE A 10 6.00 -5.01 -13.52
N ILE A 11 6.89 -5.89 -13.11
CA ILE A 11 6.54 -7.04 -12.26
C ILE A 11 6.00 -6.58 -10.91
N ILE A 12 6.68 -5.60 -10.27
CA ILE A 12 6.23 -5.04 -9.00
C ILE A 12 4.83 -4.44 -9.13
N GLY A 13 4.60 -3.66 -10.18
CA GLY A 13 3.30 -3.04 -10.42
C GLY A 13 2.18 -4.05 -10.61
N LEU A 14 2.44 -5.09 -11.41
CA LEU A 14 1.44 -6.14 -11.66
C LEU A 14 1.13 -6.94 -10.40
N LEU A 15 2.16 -7.31 -9.64
CA LEU A 15 1.96 -8.06 -8.39
C LEU A 15 1.25 -7.21 -7.35
N ALA A 16 1.67 -5.96 -7.19
CA ALA A 16 1.04 -5.05 -6.23
C ALA A 16 -0.42 -4.79 -6.58
N GLY A 17 -0.71 -4.60 -7.87
CA GLY A 17 -2.08 -4.42 -8.34
C GLY A 17 -2.94 -5.64 -8.13
N LEU A 18 -2.40 -6.83 -8.44
CA LEU A 18 -3.11 -8.09 -8.24
C LEU A 18 -3.46 -8.31 -6.76
N PHE A 19 -2.48 -8.15 -5.88
CA PHE A 19 -2.72 -8.32 -4.45
C PHE A 19 -3.61 -7.22 -3.87
N SER A 20 -3.51 -6.01 -4.40
CA SER A 20 -4.42 -4.93 -4.02
C SER A 20 -5.86 -5.28 -4.35
N GLY A 21 -6.11 -5.80 -5.54
CA GLY A 21 -7.45 -6.21 -5.96
C GLY A 21 -7.98 -7.40 -5.18
N LEU A 22 -7.10 -8.37 -4.89
CA LEU A 22 -7.49 -9.58 -4.16
C LEU A 22 -7.81 -9.30 -2.68
N PHE A 23 -6.98 -8.51 -2.04
CA PHE A 23 -7.04 -8.35 -0.58
C PHE A 23 -7.43 -6.95 -0.12
N GLY A 24 -7.53 -6.01 -1.04
CA GLY A 24 -7.90 -4.64 -0.70
C GLY A 24 -6.86 -3.88 0.12
N VAL A 25 -5.59 -4.29 0.07
CA VAL A 25 -4.53 -3.71 0.91
C VAL A 25 -3.91 -2.43 0.33
N GLY A 26 -4.39 -1.99 -0.83
CA GLY A 26 -3.90 -0.77 -1.46
C GLY A 26 -2.55 -0.88 -2.15
N GLY A 27 -1.96 -2.08 -2.20
CA GLY A 27 -0.72 -2.34 -2.92
C GLY A 27 0.56 -1.94 -2.19
N GLY A 28 0.50 -1.00 -1.25
CA GLY A 28 1.69 -0.53 -0.53
C GLY A 28 2.37 -1.62 0.28
N VAL A 29 1.59 -2.50 0.87
CA VAL A 29 2.10 -3.65 1.65
C VAL A 29 2.98 -4.55 0.79
N VAL A 30 2.68 -4.67 -0.49
CA VAL A 30 3.46 -5.49 -1.44
C VAL A 30 4.57 -4.67 -2.09
N MET A 31 4.27 -3.45 -2.53
CA MET A 31 5.24 -2.61 -3.24
C MET A 31 6.47 -2.28 -2.39
N VAL A 32 6.26 -1.90 -1.12
CA VAL A 32 7.37 -1.46 -0.28
C VAL A 32 8.42 -2.57 -0.09
N PRO A 33 8.06 -3.79 0.37
CA PRO A 33 9.06 -4.84 0.50
C PRO A 33 9.73 -5.20 -0.84
N LEU A 34 8.96 -5.26 -1.92
CA LEU A 34 9.52 -5.62 -3.23
C LEU A 34 10.53 -4.59 -3.73
N MET A 35 10.25 -3.30 -3.52
CA MET A 35 11.21 -2.27 -3.92
C MET A 35 12.48 -2.29 -3.09
N VAL A 36 12.35 -2.57 -1.80
CA VAL A 36 13.51 -2.70 -0.92
C VAL A 36 14.38 -3.88 -1.37
N PHE A 37 13.78 -5.05 -1.61
CA PHE A 37 14.53 -6.26 -1.93
C PHE A 37 15.01 -6.31 -3.38
N ALA A 38 14.19 -5.91 -4.33
CA ALA A 38 14.51 -6.05 -5.76
C ALA A 38 15.31 -4.88 -6.31
N LEU A 39 15.05 -3.66 -5.84
CA LEU A 39 15.69 -2.45 -6.36
C LEU A 39 16.73 -1.86 -5.41
N GLY A 40 16.82 -2.39 -4.18
CA GLY A 40 17.74 -1.85 -3.19
C GLY A 40 17.36 -0.47 -2.68
N TYR A 41 16.08 -0.11 -2.78
CA TYR A 41 15.59 1.17 -2.29
C TYR A 41 15.60 1.21 -0.76
N THR A 42 15.79 2.40 -0.20
CA THR A 42 15.59 2.59 1.23
C THR A 42 14.11 2.49 1.58
N GLN A 43 13.83 2.32 2.87
CA GLN A 43 12.45 2.27 3.35
C GLN A 43 11.72 3.58 3.02
N HIS A 44 12.35 4.74 3.23
CA HIS A 44 11.77 6.04 2.90
C HIS A 44 11.47 6.18 1.41
N GLN A 45 12.42 5.78 0.55
CA GLN A 45 12.22 5.82 -0.90
C GLN A 45 11.06 4.96 -1.33
N SER A 46 10.98 3.75 -0.80
CA SER A 46 9.93 2.80 -1.15
C SER A 46 8.56 3.29 -0.70
N GLN A 47 8.47 3.84 0.50
CA GLN A 47 7.21 4.40 1.00
C GLN A 47 6.77 5.61 0.20
N GLY A 48 7.70 6.51 -0.10
CA GLY A 48 7.39 7.68 -0.94
C GLY A 48 6.92 7.29 -2.33
N MET A 49 7.59 6.33 -2.95
CA MET A 49 7.21 5.82 -4.27
C MET A 49 5.82 5.16 -4.23
N SER A 50 5.55 4.37 -3.19
CA SER A 50 4.25 3.74 -3.01
C SER A 50 3.13 4.77 -2.90
N LEU A 51 3.34 5.82 -2.10
CA LEU A 51 2.36 6.91 -1.97
C LEU A 51 2.16 7.65 -3.28
N ALA A 52 3.24 7.87 -4.04
CA ALA A 52 3.15 8.53 -5.35
C ALA A 52 2.31 7.69 -6.34
N VAL A 53 2.50 6.38 -6.34
CA VAL A 53 1.71 5.48 -7.19
C VAL A 53 0.24 5.51 -6.77
N LEU A 54 -0.03 5.45 -5.47
CA LEU A 54 -1.40 5.44 -4.96
C LEU A 54 -2.11 6.79 -5.11
N ALA A 55 -1.36 7.87 -5.31
CA ALA A 55 -1.94 9.19 -5.59
C ALA A 55 -2.66 9.22 -6.94
N VAL A 56 -2.24 8.39 -7.89
CA VAL A 56 -2.99 8.14 -9.12
C VAL A 56 -4.16 7.21 -8.76
N PRO A 57 -5.38 7.40 -9.32
CA PRO A 57 -6.52 6.54 -8.94
C PRO A 57 -6.42 5.14 -9.56
N VAL A 58 -5.36 4.40 -9.21
CA VAL A 58 -5.03 3.09 -9.79
C VAL A 58 -5.99 1.99 -9.34
N THR A 59 -6.64 2.16 -8.19
CA THR A 59 -7.56 1.17 -7.64
C THR A 59 -9.03 1.46 -7.97
N PHE A 60 -9.29 2.49 -8.74
CA PHE A 60 -10.67 2.90 -9.08
C PHE A 60 -11.44 1.77 -9.76
N LEU A 61 -10.84 1.10 -10.73
CA LEU A 61 -11.49 0.03 -11.46
C LEU A 61 -11.81 -1.16 -10.55
N ALA A 62 -10.90 -1.50 -9.65
CA ALA A 62 -11.13 -2.58 -8.68
C ALA A 62 -12.28 -2.24 -7.73
N ALA A 63 -12.31 -1.00 -7.21
CA ALA A 63 -13.39 -0.54 -6.34
C ALA A 63 -14.74 -0.56 -7.06
N TYR A 64 -14.76 -0.12 -8.30
CA TYR A 64 -15.98 -0.13 -9.12
C TYR A 64 -16.49 -1.56 -9.32
N THR A 65 -15.59 -2.50 -9.58
CA THR A 65 -15.95 -3.90 -9.76
C THR A 65 -16.57 -4.48 -8.48
N TYR A 66 -15.97 -4.22 -7.33
CA TYR A 66 -16.54 -4.66 -6.05
C TYR A 66 -17.91 -4.04 -5.78
N HIS A 67 -18.09 -2.78 -6.14
CA HIS A 67 -19.37 -2.10 -5.96
C HIS A 67 -20.48 -2.74 -6.81
N LYS A 68 -20.16 -3.10 -8.06
CA LYS A 68 -21.15 -3.67 -8.98
C LYS A 68 -21.49 -5.13 -8.70
N THR A 69 -20.48 -5.93 -8.34
CA THR A 69 -20.66 -7.39 -8.26
C THR A 69 -20.79 -7.90 -6.83
N GLY A 70 -20.48 -7.08 -5.83
CA GLY A 70 -20.59 -7.47 -4.43
C GLY A 70 -22.03 -7.54 -3.95
N GLU A 71 -22.28 -8.39 -2.97
CA GLU A 71 -23.59 -8.49 -2.33
C GLU A 71 -23.93 -7.20 -1.57
N ASN A 72 -22.93 -6.54 -1.03
CA ASN A 72 -23.08 -5.31 -0.29
C ASN A 72 -22.37 -4.18 -1.04
N PRO A 73 -23.11 -3.26 -1.68
CA PRO A 73 -22.50 -2.14 -2.38
C PRO A 73 -21.68 -1.26 -1.44
N ILE A 74 -20.67 -0.61 -1.99
CA ILE A 74 -19.82 0.31 -1.22
C ILE A 74 -20.67 1.50 -0.73
N ASN A 75 -20.58 1.79 0.55
CA ASN A 75 -21.19 2.98 1.12
C ASN A 75 -20.26 4.17 0.89
N PHE A 76 -20.55 4.96 -0.14
CA PHE A 76 -19.68 6.07 -0.53
C PHE A 76 -19.61 7.18 0.52
N LYS A 77 -20.63 7.35 1.35
CA LYS A 77 -20.57 8.31 2.46
C LYS A 77 -19.50 7.93 3.46
N TYR A 78 -19.48 6.66 3.86
CA TYR A 78 -18.46 6.17 4.79
C TYR A 78 -17.07 6.20 4.17
N ALA A 79 -16.96 5.81 2.90
CA ALA A 79 -15.70 5.87 2.18
C ALA A 79 -15.17 7.29 2.10
N LEU A 80 -16.04 8.28 1.87
CA LEU A 80 -15.63 9.68 1.80
C LEU A 80 -15.13 10.20 3.15
N ILE A 81 -15.82 9.85 4.24
CA ILE A 81 -15.39 10.23 5.58
C ILE A 81 -13.99 9.65 5.89
N ILE A 82 -13.81 8.37 5.59
CA ILE A 82 -12.52 7.71 5.77
C ILE A 82 -11.45 8.40 4.91
N ALA A 83 -11.76 8.73 3.67
CA ALA A 83 -10.81 9.35 2.75
C ALA A 83 -10.35 10.73 3.25
N VAL A 84 -11.27 11.56 3.72
CA VAL A 84 -10.93 12.88 4.25
C VAL A 84 -10.04 12.75 5.49
N CYS A 85 -10.42 11.88 6.41
CA CYS A 85 -9.60 11.61 7.60
C CYS A 85 -8.26 11.00 7.23
N PHE A 86 -8.24 10.15 6.20
CA PHE A 86 -7.02 9.52 5.71
C PHE A 86 -6.01 10.57 5.21
N VAL A 87 -6.48 11.59 4.51
CA VAL A 87 -5.59 12.66 4.04
C VAL A 87 -4.89 13.33 5.22
N ALA A 88 -5.64 13.69 6.26
CA ALA A 88 -5.06 14.30 7.47
C ALA A 88 -4.09 13.35 8.16
N GLY A 89 -4.50 12.10 8.36
CA GLY A 89 -3.66 11.09 9.00
C GLY A 89 -2.39 10.80 8.22
N ALA A 90 -2.48 10.71 6.90
CA ALA A 90 -1.32 10.47 6.04
C ALA A 90 -0.33 11.62 6.10
N TYR A 91 -0.81 12.85 6.14
CA TYR A 91 0.05 14.03 6.24
C TYR A 91 0.89 14.01 7.53
N PHE A 92 0.23 13.80 8.67
CA PHE A 92 0.92 13.72 9.95
C PHE A 92 1.81 12.48 10.05
N GLY A 93 1.31 11.35 9.56
CA GLY A 93 2.07 10.10 9.55
C GLY A 93 3.35 10.20 8.73
N THR A 94 3.29 10.85 7.58
CA THR A 94 4.46 11.07 6.74
C THR A 94 5.49 11.96 7.44
N LYS A 95 5.03 13.03 8.10
CA LYS A 95 5.94 13.88 8.87
C LYS A 95 6.67 13.12 9.95
N ILE A 96 5.98 12.25 10.66
CA ILE A 96 6.59 11.38 11.67
C ILE A 96 7.57 10.40 11.02
N ALA A 97 7.15 9.77 9.92
CA ALA A 97 7.96 8.75 9.24
C ALA A 97 9.30 9.30 8.73
N VAL A 98 9.30 10.50 8.15
CA VAL A 98 10.55 11.07 7.62
C VAL A 98 11.52 11.52 8.72
N SER A 99 11.03 11.68 9.95
CA SER A 99 11.87 12.03 11.09
C SER A 99 12.45 10.81 11.80
N ILE A 100 11.98 9.60 11.45
CA ILE A 100 12.43 8.35 12.07
C ILE A 100 13.58 7.75 11.24
N ASN A 101 14.52 7.10 11.94
CA ASN A 101 15.62 6.38 11.32
C ASN A 101 15.09 5.25 10.43
N GLU A 102 15.75 5.01 9.29
CA GLU A 102 15.39 3.97 8.33
C GLU A 102 15.21 2.60 8.98
N ASN A 103 16.15 2.20 9.84
CA ASN A 103 16.12 0.90 10.48
C ASN A 103 14.94 0.77 11.45
N VAL A 104 14.64 1.82 12.19
CA VAL A 104 13.51 1.86 13.11
C VAL A 104 12.19 1.79 12.35
N LEU A 105 12.08 2.57 11.28
CA LEU A 105 10.88 2.58 10.44
C LEU A 105 10.61 1.21 9.82
N LYS A 106 11.65 0.56 9.31
CA LYS A 106 11.56 -0.78 8.74
C LYS A 106 11.10 -1.81 9.78
N LYS A 107 11.63 -1.72 10.99
CA LYS A 107 11.22 -2.61 12.09
C LYS A 107 9.78 -2.39 12.52
N LEU A 108 9.37 -1.12 12.63
CA LEU A 108 7.98 -0.78 12.96
C LEU A 108 7.00 -1.31 11.90
N PHE A 109 7.34 -1.16 10.63
CA PHE A 109 6.53 -1.68 9.53
C PHE A 109 6.42 -3.22 9.61
N SER A 110 7.55 -3.88 9.85
CA SER A 110 7.58 -5.33 9.97
C SER A 110 6.73 -5.83 11.15
N LEU A 111 6.81 -5.16 12.29
CA LEU A 111 6.01 -5.51 13.47
C LEU A 111 4.52 -5.33 13.21
N LEU A 112 4.14 -4.24 12.53
CA LEU A 112 2.75 -4.01 12.16
C LEU A 112 2.22 -5.12 11.26
N LEU A 113 2.99 -5.49 10.23
CA LEU A 113 2.61 -6.58 9.33
C LEU A 113 2.47 -7.90 10.06
N LEU A 114 3.42 -8.20 10.96
CA LEU A 114 3.38 -9.43 11.74
C LEU A 114 2.15 -9.49 12.65
N PHE A 115 1.87 -8.40 13.35
CA PHE A 115 0.70 -8.30 14.23
C PHE A 115 -0.61 -8.52 13.47
N ILE A 116 -0.76 -7.83 12.35
CA ILE A 116 -1.96 -7.96 11.51
C ILE A 116 -2.08 -9.38 10.96
N ALA A 117 -0.97 -9.94 10.48
CA ALA A 117 -0.95 -11.29 9.93
C ALA A 117 -1.37 -12.34 10.97
N ILE A 118 -0.85 -12.25 12.17
CA ILE A 118 -1.19 -13.19 13.26
C ILE A 118 -2.66 -13.04 13.63
N LYS A 119 -3.12 -11.81 13.80
CA LYS A 119 -4.51 -11.55 14.20
C LYS A 119 -5.50 -12.05 13.16
N MET A 120 -5.23 -11.79 11.89
CA MET A 120 -6.11 -12.25 10.81
C MET A 120 -6.09 -13.76 10.63
N PHE A 121 -4.93 -14.40 10.83
CA PHE A 121 -4.81 -15.84 10.70
C PHE A 121 -5.66 -16.59 11.75
N PHE A 122 -5.68 -16.08 12.97
CA PHE A 122 -6.43 -16.69 14.07
C PHE A 122 -7.86 -16.15 14.21
N SER A 123 -8.22 -15.12 13.44
CA SER A 123 -9.58 -14.58 13.41
C SER A 123 -10.46 -15.44 12.51
N LYS A 124 -11.69 -15.66 12.94
CA LYS A 124 -12.69 -16.36 12.13
C LYS A 124 -13.55 -15.38 11.36
#